data_48d4532b27a08a39e271024189ebfa65
#
_entry.id   48d4532b27a08a39e271024189ebfa65
#
_cell.length_a   1.000
_cell.length_b   1.000
_cell.length_c   1.000
_cell.angle_alpha   90.00
_cell.angle_beta   90.00
_cell.angle_gamma   90.00
#
_symmetry.space_group_name_H-M   'P 1'
#
loop_
_entity.id
_entity.type
_entity.pdbx_description
1 polymer ?
#
loop_
_entity_poly.entity_id
_entity_poly.type
_entity_poly.pdbx_seq_one_letter_code
_entity_poly.pdbx_strand_id
1 'polypeptide(L)'
;FPKNKQDIEQAQYRLAYSELFDINFRSIWEKYENFKNSEWKSIATSLNPEKVKEILSFFPFEFTNHQKISLFQILKDMEKTHCMQRLLEWDVWTGKTAVAFVWAVHFILENRKNQNVQVAIMAPTEILARQHFWWMQNFLLNFWISSELLVWSLTEKQKKSVKQKLKNWTVDLVIGTHALVQEDVEFANLGFVIVDEQHRFWVKQRETLEKWFWN
;
A
#
# COMPACT_ATOMS: atom_id res chain seq x y z
N PHE A 1 -13.71 -45.33 -11.45
CA PHE A 1 -14.89 -44.96 -10.65
C PHE A 1 -14.62 -45.29 -9.18
N PRO A 2 -14.92 -44.38 -8.24
CA PRO A 2 -14.76 -44.65 -6.81
C PRO A 2 -15.64 -45.84 -6.38
N LYS A 3 -15.05 -46.72 -5.60
CA LYS A 3 -15.76 -47.95 -5.15
C LYS A 3 -16.44 -47.75 -3.78
N ASN A 4 -16.00 -46.75 -3.02
CA ASN A 4 -16.52 -46.46 -1.69
C ASN A 4 -16.47 -44.96 -1.40
N LYS A 5 -17.04 -44.55 -0.25
CA LYS A 5 -17.07 -43.13 0.16
C LYS A 5 -15.68 -42.56 0.43
N GLN A 6 -14.74 -43.36 0.91
CA GLN A 6 -13.36 -42.93 1.15
C GLN A 6 -12.63 -42.60 -0.13
N ASP A 7 -12.87 -43.35 -1.22
CA ASP A 7 -12.26 -43.05 -2.53
C ASP A 7 -12.75 -41.69 -3.05
N ILE A 8 -14.02 -41.33 -2.79
CA ILE A 8 -14.57 -40.01 -3.17
C ILE A 8 -13.90 -38.90 -2.37
N GLU A 9 -13.78 -39.05 -1.06
CA GLU A 9 -13.16 -38.06 -0.17
C GLU A 9 -11.67 -37.86 -0.53
N GLN A 10 -10.95 -38.93 -0.81
CA GLN A 10 -9.55 -38.84 -1.26
C GLN A 10 -9.43 -38.15 -2.63
N ALA A 11 -10.32 -38.44 -3.56
CA ALA A 11 -10.34 -37.80 -4.87
C ALA A 11 -10.64 -36.29 -4.75
N GLN A 12 -11.62 -35.92 -3.92
CA GLN A 12 -11.94 -34.50 -3.66
C GLN A 12 -10.77 -33.76 -3.01
N TYR A 13 -10.12 -34.37 -2.01
CA TYR A 13 -8.95 -33.81 -1.37
C TYR A 13 -7.82 -33.60 -2.38
N ARG A 14 -7.55 -34.57 -3.25
CA ARG A 14 -6.50 -34.46 -4.28
C ARG A 14 -6.81 -33.37 -5.31
N LEU A 15 -8.07 -33.26 -5.75
CA LEU A 15 -8.45 -32.21 -6.70
C LEU A 15 -8.29 -30.81 -6.07
N ALA A 16 -8.79 -30.62 -4.84
CA ALA A 16 -8.64 -29.37 -4.12
C ALA A 16 -7.16 -29.00 -3.88
N TYR A 17 -6.34 -30.01 -3.53
CA TYR A 17 -4.89 -29.82 -3.41
C TYR A 17 -4.26 -29.38 -4.73
N SER A 18 -4.61 -30.03 -5.83
CA SER A 18 -4.05 -29.71 -7.15
C SER A 18 -4.43 -28.29 -7.59
N GLU A 19 -5.68 -27.88 -7.41
CA GLU A 19 -6.13 -26.52 -7.70
C GLU A 19 -5.40 -25.46 -6.85
N LEU A 20 -5.29 -25.70 -5.56
CA LEU A 20 -4.54 -24.79 -4.67
C LEU A 20 -3.06 -24.76 -4.99
N PHE A 21 -2.47 -25.90 -5.36
CA PHE A 21 -1.08 -25.98 -5.78
C PHE A 21 -0.83 -25.16 -7.05
N ASP A 22 -1.69 -25.32 -8.07
CA ASP A 22 -1.55 -24.59 -9.33
C ASP A 22 -1.68 -23.08 -9.14
N ILE A 23 -2.64 -22.63 -8.29
CA ILE A 23 -2.82 -21.20 -7.96
C ILE A 23 -1.57 -20.66 -7.25
N ASN A 24 -1.08 -21.37 -6.23
CA ASN A 24 0.11 -20.97 -5.49
C ASN A 24 1.37 -21.01 -6.37
N PHE A 25 1.52 -22.04 -7.18
CA PHE A 25 2.67 -22.16 -8.10
C PHE A 25 2.71 -21.01 -9.09
N ARG A 26 1.59 -20.69 -9.74
CA ARG A 26 1.51 -19.54 -10.66
C ARG A 26 1.87 -18.23 -9.93
N SER A 27 1.31 -17.99 -8.75
CA SER A 27 1.61 -16.78 -7.97
C SER A 27 3.09 -16.68 -7.59
N ILE A 28 3.72 -17.80 -7.20
CA ILE A 28 5.16 -17.83 -6.86
C ILE A 28 6.00 -17.67 -8.13
N TRP A 29 5.59 -18.30 -9.24
CA TRP A 29 6.29 -18.20 -10.52
C TRP A 29 6.25 -16.78 -11.06
N GLU A 30 5.08 -16.13 -11.07
CA GLU A 30 4.93 -14.72 -11.46
C GLU A 30 5.81 -13.80 -10.59
N LYS A 31 5.82 -14.02 -9.27
CA LYS A 31 6.73 -13.29 -8.38
C LYS A 31 8.20 -13.51 -8.73
N TYR A 32 8.59 -14.74 -9.03
CA TYR A 32 9.96 -15.08 -9.42
C TYR A 32 10.34 -14.46 -10.78
N GLU A 33 9.47 -14.53 -11.76
CA GLU A 33 9.68 -13.91 -13.08
C GLU A 33 9.77 -12.38 -12.96
N ASN A 34 8.86 -11.79 -12.21
CA ASN A 34 8.89 -10.36 -11.90
C ASN A 34 10.18 -9.98 -11.18
N PHE A 35 10.65 -10.77 -10.24
CA PHE A 35 11.93 -10.55 -9.56
C PHE A 35 13.14 -10.68 -10.49
N LYS A 36 13.14 -11.70 -11.38
CA LYS A 36 14.24 -11.97 -12.32
C LYS A 36 14.31 -10.94 -13.44
N ASN A 37 13.16 -10.51 -13.95
CA ASN A 37 13.05 -9.57 -15.06
C ASN A 37 13.02 -8.10 -14.57
N SER A 38 12.94 -7.88 -13.26
CA SER A 38 12.78 -6.55 -12.73
C SER A 38 14.10 -5.78 -12.74
N GLU A 39 14.16 -4.81 -13.60
CA GLU A 39 14.92 -3.58 -13.38
C GLU A 39 14.34 -2.76 -12.19
N TRP A 40 13.50 -3.37 -11.39
CA TRP A 40 12.72 -2.77 -10.30
C TRP A 40 13.60 -2.45 -9.13
N LYS A 41 14.14 -1.27 -9.17
CA LYS A 41 14.84 -0.69 -8.03
C LYS A 41 13.80 -0.17 -7.06
N SER A 42 13.58 -0.89 -5.97
CA SER A 42 12.88 -0.36 -4.81
C SER A 42 13.71 0.76 -4.17
N ILE A 43 13.02 1.74 -3.63
CA ILE A 43 13.63 2.73 -2.76
C ILE A 43 13.84 2.05 -1.40
N ALA A 44 15.04 1.49 -1.19
CA ALA A 44 15.38 0.86 0.08
C ALA A 44 15.34 1.91 1.20
N THR A 45 14.57 1.64 2.25
CA THR A 45 14.36 2.56 3.36
C THR A 45 14.89 1.95 4.64
N SER A 46 15.89 2.55 5.25
CA SER A 46 16.48 2.07 6.50
C SER A 46 15.45 2.06 7.63
N LEU A 47 15.39 0.97 8.38
CA LEU A 47 14.62 0.91 9.61
C LEU A 47 15.27 1.79 10.68
N ASN A 48 14.56 2.82 11.11
CA ASN A 48 14.97 3.69 12.20
C ASN A 48 14.02 3.51 13.40
N PRO A 49 14.39 2.72 14.41
CA PRO A 49 13.53 2.42 15.56
C PRO A 49 13.18 3.65 16.39
N GLU A 50 14.04 4.64 16.46
CA GLU A 50 13.81 5.87 17.23
C GLU A 50 12.73 6.72 16.56
N LYS A 51 12.81 6.89 15.24
CA LYS A 51 11.75 7.57 14.50
C LYS A 51 10.42 6.83 14.55
N VAL A 52 10.44 5.51 14.46
CA VAL A 52 9.22 4.72 14.62
C VAL A 52 8.59 4.97 15.99
N LYS A 53 9.37 4.99 17.08
CA LYS A 53 8.88 5.32 18.42
C LYS A 53 8.33 6.74 18.50
N GLU A 54 9.00 7.70 17.89
CA GLU A 54 8.54 9.08 17.79
C GLU A 54 7.18 9.14 17.07
N ILE A 55 7.04 8.52 15.90
CA ILE A 55 5.79 8.48 15.15
C ILE A 55 4.67 7.84 15.99
N LEU A 56 4.95 6.72 16.66
CA LEU A 56 3.99 6.02 17.50
C LEU A 56 3.52 6.87 18.69
N SER A 57 4.37 7.73 19.25
CA SER A 57 4.03 8.57 20.39
C SER A 57 2.97 9.65 20.11
N PHE A 58 2.74 9.97 18.84
CA PHE A 58 1.71 10.93 18.42
C PHE A 58 0.31 10.31 18.30
N PHE A 59 0.18 8.99 18.41
CA PHE A 59 -1.13 8.33 18.38
C PHE A 59 -1.78 8.39 19.78
N PRO A 60 -3.10 8.62 19.86
CA PRO A 60 -3.82 8.73 21.15
C PRO A 60 -4.09 7.36 21.80
N PHE A 61 -3.47 6.28 21.31
CA PHE A 61 -3.62 4.92 21.82
C PHE A 61 -2.31 4.14 21.68
N GLU A 62 -2.17 3.08 22.46
CA GLU A 62 -1.05 2.17 22.34
C GLU A 62 -1.30 1.10 21.28
N PHE A 63 -0.28 0.83 20.47
CA PHE A 63 -0.32 -0.26 19.50
C PHE A 63 -0.20 -1.62 20.20
N THR A 64 -1.02 -2.56 19.78
CA THR A 64 -0.97 -3.95 20.28
C THR A 64 0.32 -4.63 19.81
N ASN A 65 0.68 -5.75 20.48
CA ASN A 65 1.87 -6.51 20.09
C ASN A 65 1.79 -7.02 18.65
N HIS A 66 0.62 -7.47 18.20
CA HIS A 66 0.42 -7.91 16.81
C HIS A 66 0.62 -6.78 15.80
N GLN A 67 0.13 -5.58 16.11
CA GLN A 67 0.36 -4.39 15.28
C GLN A 67 1.84 -4.04 15.23
N LYS A 68 2.55 -4.06 16.35
CA LYS A 68 4.00 -3.81 16.44
C LYS A 68 4.82 -4.84 15.65
N ILE A 69 4.44 -6.13 15.71
CA ILE A 69 5.11 -7.20 14.94
C ILE A 69 4.91 -6.98 13.44
N SER A 70 3.68 -6.72 12.99
CA SER A 70 3.40 -6.47 11.56
C SER A 70 4.06 -5.20 11.07
N LEU A 71 4.06 -4.13 11.89
CA LEU A 71 4.78 -2.91 11.61
C LEU A 71 6.26 -3.18 11.36
N PHE A 72 6.91 -3.90 12.27
CA PHE A 72 8.33 -4.23 12.17
C PHE A 72 8.64 -5.10 10.94
N GLN A 73 7.80 -6.10 10.64
CA GLN A 73 8.00 -6.98 9.48
C GLN A 73 7.97 -6.20 8.15
N ILE A 74 7.04 -5.26 8.00
CA ILE A 74 6.94 -4.46 6.78
C ILE A 74 8.10 -3.47 6.69
N LEU A 75 8.48 -2.81 7.78
CA LEU A 75 9.64 -1.93 7.79
C LEU A 75 10.94 -2.69 7.42
N LYS A 76 11.08 -3.93 7.88
CA LYS A 76 12.17 -4.82 7.48
C LYS A 76 12.13 -5.19 5.99
N ASP A 77 10.96 -5.36 5.42
CA ASP A 77 10.84 -5.61 3.99
C ASP A 77 11.19 -4.37 3.16
N MET A 78 10.91 -3.17 3.67
CA MET A 78 11.26 -1.90 3.02
C MET A 78 12.78 -1.62 3.00
N GLU A 79 13.59 -2.30 3.82
CA GLU A 79 15.05 -2.22 3.74
C GLU A 79 15.65 -2.92 2.51
N LYS A 80 14.86 -3.77 1.87
CA LYS A 80 15.31 -4.56 0.72
C LYS A 80 15.32 -3.72 -0.56
N THR A 81 16.23 -4.04 -1.46
CA THR A 81 16.36 -3.37 -2.76
C THR A 81 15.36 -3.83 -3.82
N HIS A 82 14.56 -4.84 -3.52
CA HIS A 82 13.51 -5.33 -4.40
C HIS A 82 12.13 -4.86 -3.95
N CYS A 83 11.24 -4.70 -4.90
CA CYS A 83 9.90 -4.17 -4.66
C CYS A 83 9.11 -5.06 -3.70
N MET A 84 8.57 -4.47 -2.64
CA MET A 84 7.75 -5.16 -1.67
C MET A 84 6.30 -5.24 -2.14
N GLN A 85 5.74 -6.45 -2.12
CA GLN A 85 4.30 -6.67 -2.26
C GLN A 85 3.81 -7.42 -1.01
N ARG A 86 3.06 -6.74 -0.16
CA ARG A 86 2.61 -7.30 1.12
C ARG A 86 1.11 -7.10 1.29
N LEU A 87 0.39 -8.19 1.55
CA LEU A 87 -1.00 -8.14 1.99
C LEU A 87 -1.04 -8.10 3.51
N LEU A 88 -1.78 -7.14 4.08
CA LEU A 88 -2.08 -7.05 5.49
C LEU A 88 -3.54 -7.42 5.72
N GLU A 89 -3.77 -8.58 6.30
CA GLU A 89 -5.12 -9.09 6.56
C GLU A 89 -5.37 -9.14 8.07
N TRP A 90 -6.32 -8.34 8.53
CA TRP A 90 -6.77 -8.27 9.91
C TRP A 90 -8.27 -8.04 9.97
N ASP A 91 -8.88 -8.31 11.12
CA ASP A 91 -10.28 -8.02 11.36
C ASP A 91 -10.62 -6.53 11.23
N VAL A 92 -11.88 -6.25 11.02
CA VAL A 92 -12.41 -4.87 10.98
C VAL A 92 -12.15 -4.19 12.34
N TRP A 93 -11.84 -2.90 12.35
CA TRP A 93 -11.53 -2.10 13.55
C TRP A 93 -10.22 -2.42 14.29
N THR A 94 -9.35 -3.21 13.72
CA THR A 94 -8.05 -3.56 14.34
C THR A 94 -6.95 -2.53 14.16
N GLY A 95 -7.25 -1.37 13.61
CA GLY A 95 -6.28 -0.28 13.42
C GLY A 95 -5.30 -0.47 12.25
N LYS A 96 -5.67 -1.23 11.21
CA LYS A 96 -4.89 -1.39 9.96
C LYS A 96 -4.41 -0.07 9.41
N THR A 97 -5.31 0.90 9.33
CA THR A 97 -5.05 2.23 8.81
C THR A 97 -3.96 2.97 9.60
N ALA A 98 -3.97 2.86 10.93
CA ALA A 98 -2.95 3.48 11.75
C ALA A 98 -1.54 2.91 11.48
N VAL A 99 -1.44 1.59 11.35
CA VAL A 99 -0.17 0.92 11.00
C VAL A 99 0.30 1.35 9.60
N ALA A 100 -0.62 1.40 8.63
CA ALA A 100 -0.32 1.87 7.27
C ALA A 100 0.22 3.31 7.25
N PHE A 101 -0.31 4.17 8.12
CA PHE A 101 0.17 5.55 8.24
C PHE A 101 1.55 5.65 8.87
N VAL A 102 1.86 4.82 9.87
CA VAL A 102 3.22 4.76 10.40
C VAL A 102 4.23 4.42 9.32
N TRP A 103 3.91 3.47 8.41
CA TRP A 103 4.79 3.13 7.29
C TRP A 103 4.95 4.29 6.33
N ALA A 104 3.85 4.94 5.94
CA ALA A 104 3.89 6.08 5.02
C ALA A 104 4.77 7.22 5.57
N VAL A 105 4.56 7.58 6.82
CA VAL A 105 5.33 8.65 7.47
C VAL A 105 6.80 8.27 7.62
N HIS A 106 7.09 7.06 8.09
CA HIS A 106 8.48 6.56 8.23
C HIS A 106 9.19 6.57 6.87
N PHE A 107 8.53 6.07 5.80
CA PHE A 107 9.07 6.04 4.46
C PHE A 107 9.44 7.45 3.95
N ILE A 108 8.55 8.42 4.11
CA ILE A 108 8.79 9.80 3.71
C ILE A 108 9.96 10.40 4.50
N LEU A 109 9.97 10.26 5.83
CA LEU A 109 10.96 10.88 6.70
C LEU A 109 12.38 10.32 6.47
N GLU A 110 12.51 9.01 6.26
CA GLU A 110 13.82 8.39 6.03
C GLU A 110 14.38 8.76 4.66
N ASN A 111 13.54 8.82 3.63
CA ASN A 111 14.01 9.10 2.28
C ASN A 111 14.18 10.59 1.99
N ARG A 112 13.52 11.50 2.72
CA ARG A 112 13.58 12.95 2.49
C ARG A 112 14.99 13.53 2.44
N LYS A 113 15.96 12.92 3.12
CA LYS A 113 17.36 13.38 3.14
C LYS A 113 18.11 13.09 1.85
N ASN A 114 17.76 12.00 1.17
CA ASN A 114 18.49 11.51 0.01
C ASN A 114 17.76 11.83 -1.29
N GLN A 115 16.46 11.73 -1.28
CA GLN A 115 15.59 11.98 -2.42
C GLN A 115 14.19 12.32 -1.92
N ASN A 116 13.51 13.23 -2.60
CA ASN A 116 12.11 13.44 -2.33
C ASN A 116 11.33 12.23 -2.86
N VAL A 117 10.43 11.71 -2.04
CA VAL A 117 9.57 10.59 -2.39
C VAL A 117 8.12 10.95 -2.16
N GLN A 118 7.23 10.32 -2.89
CA GLN A 118 5.81 10.49 -2.76
C GLN A 118 5.15 9.18 -2.35
N VAL A 119 4.11 9.29 -1.53
CA VAL A 119 3.30 8.15 -1.09
C VAL A 119 1.86 8.36 -1.52
N ALA A 120 1.24 7.32 -2.06
CA ALA A 120 -0.18 7.30 -2.39
C ALA A 120 -0.95 6.34 -1.49
N ILE A 121 -2.07 6.79 -0.93
CA ILE A 121 -3.00 5.95 -0.18
C ILE A 121 -4.33 5.93 -0.92
N MET A 122 -4.73 4.74 -1.34
CA MET A 122 -5.99 4.54 -2.05
C MET A 122 -7.06 3.97 -1.13
N ALA A 123 -8.20 4.62 -1.08
CA ALA A 123 -9.40 4.15 -0.40
C ALA A 123 -10.49 3.78 -1.42
N PRO A 124 -11.33 2.78 -1.12
CA PRO A 124 -12.36 2.30 -2.06
C PRO A 124 -13.49 3.30 -2.29
N THR A 125 -13.73 4.19 -1.34
CA THR A 125 -14.80 5.19 -1.42
C THR A 125 -14.28 6.58 -1.07
N GLU A 126 -14.96 7.59 -1.58
CA GLU A 126 -14.64 8.99 -1.28
C GLU A 126 -14.83 9.32 0.20
N ILE A 127 -15.82 8.73 0.84
CA ILE A 127 -16.08 8.93 2.28
C ILE A 127 -14.87 8.45 3.09
N LEU A 128 -14.35 7.26 2.80
CA LEU A 128 -13.17 6.73 3.47
C LEU A 128 -11.91 7.54 3.15
N ALA A 129 -11.72 7.95 1.89
CA ALA A 129 -10.60 8.81 1.52
C ALA A 129 -10.59 10.12 2.30
N ARG A 130 -11.76 10.77 2.41
CA ARG A 130 -11.93 11.99 3.21
C ARG A 130 -11.70 11.74 4.70
N GLN A 131 -12.25 10.66 5.25
CA GLN A 131 -12.05 10.29 6.65
C GLN A 131 -10.55 10.07 6.95
N HIS A 132 -9.83 9.33 6.12
CA HIS A 132 -8.39 9.13 6.25
C HIS A 132 -7.63 10.45 6.16
N PHE A 133 -7.96 11.29 5.20
CA PHE A 133 -7.33 12.60 5.01
C PHE A 133 -7.50 13.50 6.24
N TRP A 134 -8.73 13.68 6.72
CA TRP A 134 -9.02 14.51 7.88
C TRP A 134 -8.34 14.01 9.15
N TRP A 135 -8.34 12.68 9.35
CA TRP A 135 -7.71 12.09 10.52
C TRP A 135 -6.19 12.27 10.51
N MET A 136 -5.57 12.13 9.33
CA MET A 136 -4.12 12.26 9.21
C MET A 136 -3.61 13.70 9.18
N GLN A 137 -4.40 14.63 8.70
CA GLN A 137 -3.92 15.98 8.42
C GLN A 137 -3.20 16.62 9.61
N ASN A 138 -3.81 16.60 10.80
CA ASN A 138 -3.20 17.14 12.01
C ASN A 138 -1.96 16.35 12.44
N PHE A 139 -1.96 15.05 12.23
CA PHE A 139 -0.83 14.18 12.54
C PHE A 139 0.37 14.47 11.63
N LEU A 140 0.15 14.62 10.34
CA LEU A 140 1.19 14.90 9.34
C LEU A 140 1.87 16.26 9.54
N LEU A 141 1.15 17.24 10.06
CA LEU A 141 1.71 18.57 10.38
C LEU A 141 2.87 18.48 11.38
N ASN A 142 2.83 17.55 12.35
CA ASN A 142 3.91 17.37 13.31
C ASN A 142 5.23 16.94 12.65
N PHE A 143 5.16 16.38 11.45
CA PHE A 143 6.31 15.89 10.70
C PHE A 143 6.63 16.74 9.47
N TRP A 144 5.96 17.88 9.29
CA TRP A 144 6.12 18.76 8.13
C TRP A 144 5.89 18.01 6.80
N ILE A 145 4.94 17.06 6.78
CA ILE A 145 4.55 16.30 5.60
C ILE A 145 3.37 16.99 4.94
N SER A 146 3.57 17.38 3.68
CA SER A 146 2.51 17.96 2.86
C SER A 146 1.56 16.88 2.35
N SER A 147 0.26 17.07 2.50
CA SER A 147 -0.74 16.11 2.05
C SER A 147 -1.85 16.75 1.24
N GLU A 148 -2.37 16.00 0.26
CA GLU A 148 -3.50 16.42 -0.58
C GLU A 148 -4.53 15.28 -0.70
N LEU A 149 -5.76 15.68 -1.00
CA LEU A 149 -6.87 14.76 -1.28
C LEU A 149 -7.22 14.80 -2.77
N LEU A 150 -7.32 13.64 -3.43
CA LEU A 150 -7.75 13.54 -4.81
C LEU A 150 -8.95 12.60 -4.96
N VAL A 151 -10.15 13.16 -5.11
CA VAL A 151 -11.42 12.44 -5.24
C VAL A 151 -12.28 13.03 -6.35
N TRP A 152 -13.28 12.29 -6.80
CA TRP A 152 -14.10 12.70 -7.93
C TRP A 152 -14.94 13.96 -7.72
N SER A 153 -15.42 14.19 -6.52
CA SER A 153 -16.28 15.36 -6.22
C SER A 153 -15.54 16.69 -6.16
N LEU A 154 -14.20 16.68 -6.25
CA LEU A 154 -13.43 17.92 -6.38
C LEU A 154 -13.76 18.61 -7.71
N THR A 155 -13.76 19.93 -7.70
CA THR A 155 -13.87 20.73 -8.93
C THR A 155 -12.68 20.47 -9.85
N GLU A 156 -12.85 20.65 -11.16
CA GLU A 156 -11.77 20.45 -12.12
C GLU A 156 -10.53 21.33 -11.81
N LYS A 157 -10.77 22.56 -11.33
CA LYS A 157 -9.69 23.44 -10.88
C LYS A 157 -8.89 22.86 -9.72
N GLN A 158 -9.56 22.27 -8.73
CA GLN A 158 -8.93 21.62 -7.59
C GLN A 158 -8.16 20.39 -8.02
N LYS A 159 -8.77 19.51 -8.82
CA LYS A 159 -8.11 18.30 -9.37
C LYS A 159 -6.83 18.69 -10.13
N LYS A 160 -6.92 19.67 -11.02
CA LYS A 160 -5.78 20.17 -11.80
C LYS A 160 -4.67 20.70 -10.88
N SER A 161 -5.04 21.43 -9.82
CA SER A 161 -4.09 21.92 -8.83
C SER A 161 -3.37 20.78 -8.12
N VAL A 162 -4.10 19.76 -7.64
CA VAL A 162 -3.51 18.60 -6.94
C VAL A 162 -2.58 17.81 -7.88
N LYS A 163 -3.04 17.53 -9.13
CA LYS A 163 -2.23 16.83 -10.14
C LYS A 163 -0.93 17.59 -10.44
N GLN A 164 -0.99 18.91 -10.56
CA GLN A 164 0.19 19.72 -10.77
C GLN A 164 1.15 19.71 -9.57
N LYS A 165 0.61 19.73 -8.35
CA LYS A 165 1.41 19.61 -7.12
C LYS A 165 2.12 18.25 -7.02
N LEU A 166 1.46 17.17 -7.43
CA LEU A 166 2.08 15.83 -7.49
C LEU A 166 3.22 15.79 -8.49
N LYS A 167 3.01 16.34 -9.68
CA LYS A 167 4.03 16.42 -10.72
C LYS A 167 5.23 17.30 -10.34
N ASN A 168 5.01 18.34 -9.54
CA ASN A 168 6.02 19.33 -9.15
C ASN A 168 6.67 19.08 -7.79
N TRP A 169 6.49 17.90 -7.19
CA TRP A 169 7.10 17.50 -5.90
C TRP A 169 6.68 18.36 -4.68
N THR A 170 5.56 19.03 -4.74
CA THR A 170 5.09 19.90 -3.65
C THR A 170 4.17 19.18 -2.68
N VAL A 171 3.94 17.88 -2.90
CA VAL A 171 3.11 17.00 -2.06
C VAL A 171 3.87 15.71 -1.78
N ASP A 172 4.01 15.37 -0.52
CA ASP A 172 4.67 14.15 -0.06
C ASP A 172 3.70 12.97 -0.02
N LEU A 173 2.44 13.21 0.35
CA LEU A 173 1.43 12.19 0.53
C LEU A 173 0.11 12.59 -0.12
N VAL A 174 -0.45 11.71 -0.92
CA VAL A 174 -1.79 11.90 -1.47
C VAL A 174 -2.72 10.79 -1.02
N ILE A 175 -3.92 11.17 -0.60
CA ILE A 175 -4.99 10.23 -0.28
C ILE A 175 -6.09 10.41 -1.31
N GLY A 176 -6.61 9.32 -1.84
CA GLY A 176 -7.68 9.43 -2.83
C GLY A 176 -8.37 8.13 -3.14
N THR A 177 -9.21 8.16 -4.15
CA THR A 177 -9.89 6.99 -4.68
C THR A 177 -9.26 6.58 -6.01
N HIS A 178 -9.99 5.83 -6.83
CA HIS A 178 -9.59 5.54 -8.21
C HIS A 178 -9.31 6.80 -9.08
N ALA A 179 -9.60 7.99 -8.59
CA ALA A 179 -9.15 9.23 -9.22
C ALA A 179 -7.63 9.34 -9.29
N LEU A 180 -6.89 8.66 -8.41
CA LEU A 180 -5.44 8.61 -8.41
C LEU A 180 -4.85 7.83 -9.59
N VAL A 181 -5.57 6.81 -10.09
CA VAL A 181 -5.10 5.94 -11.19
C VAL A 181 -5.55 6.40 -12.58
N GLN A 182 -5.98 7.64 -12.72
CA GLN A 182 -6.28 8.23 -14.02
C GLN A 182 -4.99 8.51 -14.81
N GLU A 183 -5.07 8.38 -16.14
CA GLU A 183 -3.92 8.53 -17.04
C GLU A 183 -3.25 9.92 -16.96
N ASP A 184 -3.98 10.94 -16.52
CA ASP A 184 -3.49 12.31 -16.39
C ASP A 184 -2.92 12.63 -14.99
N VAL A 185 -2.78 11.64 -14.12
CA VAL A 185 -2.12 11.77 -12.82
C VAL A 185 -0.67 11.32 -12.96
N GLU A 186 0.23 12.26 -12.84
CA GLU A 186 1.67 12.04 -12.89
C GLU A 186 2.28 12.30 -11.52
N PHE A 187 3.07 11.37 -11.03
CA PHE A 187 3.88 11.53 -9.82
C PHE A 187 5.32 11.88 -10.23
N ALA A 188 5.94 12.79 -9.51
CA ALA A 188 7.34 13.10 -9.74
C ALA A 188 8.29 11.97 -9.27
N ASN A 189 7.97 11.32 -8.15
CA ASN A 189 8.70 10.14 -7.64
C ASN A 189 7.82 9.34 -6.68
N LEU A 190 6.92 8.53 -7.20
CA LEU A 190 6.08 7.65 -6.40
C LEU A 190 6.91 6.46 -5.89
N GLY A 191 7.16 6.41 -4.58
CA GLY A 191 7.98 5.36 -3.96
C GLY A 191 7.19 4.34 -3.17
N PHE A 192 5.96 4.66 -2.72
CA PHE A 192 5.17 3.75 -1.91
C PHE A 192 3.66 3.92 -2.15
N VAL A 193 2.97 2.81 -2.30
CA VAL A 193 1.51 2.79 -2.49
C VAL A 193 0.86 1.89 -1.46
N ILE A 194 -0.17 2.40 -0.82
CA ILE A 194 -1.01 1.67 0.13
C ILE A 194 -2.42 1.60 -0.46
N VAL A 195 -2.96 0.41 -0.56
CA VAL A 195 -4.33 0.17 -1.05
C VAL A 195 -5.18 -0.38 0.09
N ASP A 196 -6.12 0.42 0.57
CA ASP A 196 -7.07 -0.01 1.60
C ASP A 196 -8.23 -0.77 0.95
N GLU A 197 -8.71 -1.85 1.62
CA GLU A 197 -9.84 -2.67 1.16
C GLU A 197 -9.71 -3.14 -0.30
N GLN A 198 -8.55 -3.69 -0.68
CA GLN A 198 -8.20 -4.08 -2.05
C GLN A 198 -9.28 -4.91 -2.75
N HIS A 199 -10.05 -5.73 -2.02
CA HIS A 199 -11.12 -6.56 -2.57
C HIS A 199 -12.28 -5.75 -3.19
N ARG A 200 -12.41 -4.46 -2.87
CA ARG A 200 -13.43 -3.56 -3.43
C ARG A 200 -13.02 -2.89 -4.74
N PHE A 201 -11.79 -3.12 -5.19
CA PHE A 201 -11.31 -2.57 -6.46
C PHE A 201 -11.61 -3.53 -7.62
N TRP A 202 -12.08 -2.97 -8.73
CA TRP A 202 -12.34 -3.71 -9.97
C TRP A 202 -11.03 -4.21 -10.59
N VAL A 203 -11.10 -5.28 -11.39
CA VAL A 203 -9.94 -5.89 -12.06
C VAL A 203 -9.12 -4.85 -12.83
N LYS A 204 -9.77 -4.01 -13.64
CA LYS A 204 -9.09 -2.92 -14.39
C LYS A 204 -8.32 -1.93 -13.50
N GLN A 205 -8.82 -1.65 -12.31
CA GLN A 205 -8.14 -0.74 -11.36
C GLN A 205 -6.89 -1.40 -10.77
N ARG A 206 -6.94 -2.70 -10.56
CA ARG A 206 -5.77 -3.49 -10.12
C ARG A 206 -4.71 -3.54 -11.22
N GLU A 207 -5.09 -3.76 -12.46
CA GLU A 207 -4.17 -3.72 -13.62
C GLU A 207 -3.50 -2.33 -13.78
N THR A 208 -4.23 -1.24 -13.51
CA THR A 208 -3.65 0.10 -13.57
C THR A 208 -2.70 0.38 -12.40
N LEU A 209 -3.03 -0.14 -11.21
CA LEU A 209 -2.12 -0.10 -10.06
C LEU A 209 -0.83 -0.89 -10.35
N GLU A 210 -0.94 -2.05 -10.99
CA GLU A 210 0.22 -2.81 -11.43
C GLU A 210 1.11 -1.97 -12.36
N LYS A 211 0.55 -1.20 -13.28
CA LYS A 211 1.33 -0.31 -14.16
C LYS A 211 2.11 0.77 -13.40
N TRP A 212 1.66 1.24 -12.25
CA TRP A 212 2.44 2.15 -11.40
C TRP A 212 3.69 1.50 -10.83
N PHE A 213 3.64 0.18 -10.67
CA PHE A 213 4.81 -0.58 -10.26
C PHE A 213 5.72 -0.95 -11.45
N TRP A 214 5.25 -0.74 -12.72
CA TRP A 214 5.96 -1.11 -13.92
C TRP A 214 6.63 0.09 -14.65
N ASN A 215 6.36 1.34 -14.24
CA ASN A 215 6.98 2.56 -14.74
C ASN A 215 7.88 3.21 -13.69
#